data_b318695e100f966f672c856be8c4da3e
#
_entry.id   b318695e100f966f672c856be8c4da3e
#
_cell.length_a   1.000
_cell.length_b   1.000
_cell.length_c   1.000
_cell.angle_alpha   90.00
_cell.angle_beta   90.00
_cell.angle_gamma   90.00
#
_symmetry.space_group_name_H-M   'P 1'
#
loop_
_entity.id
_entity.type
_entity.pdbx_description
1 polymer ?
#
loop_
_entity_poly.entity_id
_entity_poly.type
_entity_poly.pdbx_seq_one_letter_code
_entity_poly.pdbx_strand_id
1 'polypeptide(L)'
;IMPSLVGSEMCIRDRADTLNKTFPIVSGIMTTVHAYTGDQMILDGPQRKGDLRRARAGAQNIVPNSTGAAKAVSKVIPELNGKLTGMSMRVPTLDVSVVDLTVNLEKPATYDEICAAMKKASEGELKGILGYTDEQVVSSDFLGDTRTSIFDAKAGIALTDTFVKVVSWYDNEIGYSNKVLDLIEHMYSVDHATK
;
A
#
# COMPACT_ATOMS: atom_id res chain seq x y z
N ILE A 1 -10.57 11.47 11.69
CA ILE A 1 -9.51 10.88 10.85
C ILE A 1 -8.37 10.55 11.78
N MET A 2 -8.07 9.28 11.94
CA MET A 2 -6.99 8.86 12.83
C MET A 2 -5.63 9.13 12.17
N PRO A 3 -4.69 9.82 12.84
CA PRO A 3 -3.35 10.10 12.30
C PRO A 3 -2.51 8.84 11.98
N SER A 4 -3.04 7.67 12.29
CA SER A 4 -2.37 6.37 12.08
C SER A 4 -2.72 5.66 10.77
N LEU A 5 -3.56 6.28 9.92
CA LEU A 5 -3.98 5.73 8.62
C LEU A 5 -3.26 6.43 7.47
N VAL A 6 -1.96 6.67 7.62
CA VAL A 6 -1.18 7.52 6.73
C VAL A 6 -0.27 6.68 5.85
N GLY A 7 -0.41 6.83 4.54
CA GLY A 7 0.52 6.28 3.55
C GLY A 7 0.19 4.85 3.12
N SER A 8 0.94 3.88 3.60
CA SER A 8 0.83 2.46 3.17
C SER A 8 -0.56 1.85 3.30
N GLU A 9 -1.36 2.30 4.26
CA GLU A 9 -2.72 1.78 4.49
C GLU A 9 -3.67 2.08 3.32
N MET A 10 -3.57 3.24 2.72
CA MET A 10 -4.41 3.63 1.57
C MET A 10 -4.05 2.80 0.34
N CYS A 11 -2.75 2.63 0.07
CA CYS A 11 -2.26 1.79 -1.01
C CYS A 11 -2.75 0.35 -0.89
N ILE A 12 -2.74 -0.21 0.32
CA ILE A 12 -3.20 -1.57 0.59
C ILE A 12 -4.71 -1.67 0.44
N ARG A 13 -5.47 -0.70 0.97
CA ARG A 13 -6.92 -0.69 0.93
C ARG A 13 -7.43 -0.81 -0.51
N ASP A 14 -7.01 0.07 -1.40
CA ASP A 14 -7.57 0.14 -2.76
C ASP A 14 -7.29 -1.14 -3.56
N ARG A 15 -6.10 -1.70 -3.39
CA ARG A 15 -5.73 -2.96 -4.02
C ARG A 15 -6.40 -4.18 -3.37
N ALA A 16 -6.40 -4.25 -2.02
CA ALA A 16 -7.03 -5.37 -1.31
C ALA A 16 -8.54 -5.39 -1.52
N ASP A 17 -9.18 -4.22 -1.62
CA ASP A 17 -10.60 -4.08 -1.92
C ASP A 17 -10.92 -4.59 -3.33
N THR A 18 -10.17 -4.14 -4.34
CA THR A 18 -10.34 -4.58 -5.73
C THR A 18 -10.14 -6.10 -5.85
N LEU A 19 -9.07 -6.61 -5.24
CA LEU A 19 -8.78 -8.04 -5.25
C LEU A 19 -9.86 -8.84 -4.51
N ASN A 20 -10.24 -8.43 -3.32
CA ASN A 20 -11.21 -9.13 -2.49
C ASN A 20 -12.63 -9.13 -3.08
N LYS A 21 -13.03 -8.05 -3.75
CA LYS A 21 -14.33 -7.96 -4.44
C LYS A 21 -14.44 -8.94 -5.61
N THR A 22 -13.35 -9.13 -6.35
CA THR A 22 -13.33 -9.98 -7.55
C THR A 22 -12.94 -11.42 -7.20
N PHE A 23 -11.92 -11.58 -6.35
CA PHE A 23 -11.35 -12.84 -5.93
C PHE A 23 -11.23 -12.85 -4.39
N PRO A 24 -12.25 -13.31 -3.65
CA PRO A 24 -12.27 -13.21 -2.20
C PRO A 24 -11.02 -13.78 -1.54
N ILE A 25 -10.45 -13.01 -0.60
CA ILE A 25 -9.22 -13.37 0.11
C ILE A 25 -9.57 -14.25 1.33
N VAL A 26 -8.94 -15.39 1.43
CA VAL A 26 -9.02 -16.31 2.58
C VAL A 26 -8.03 -15.90 3.67
N SER A 27 -6.78 -15.67 3.27
CA SER A 27 -5.70 -15.25 4.16
C SER A 27 -4.58 -14.59 3.38
N GLY A 28 -3.77 -13.77 4.05
CA GLY A 28 -2.64 -13.15 3.39
C GLY A 28 -1.63 -12.52 4.35
N ILE A 29 -0.42 -12.35 3.83
CA ILE A 29 0.67 -11.65 4.49
C ILE A 29 1.16 -10.53 3.59
N MET A 30 1.41 -9.39 4.22
CA MET A 30 1.87 -8.20 3.55
C MET A 30 3.25 -7.81 4.07
N THR A 31 4.13 -7.46 3.15
CA THR A 31 5.40 -6.81 3.47
C THR A 31 5.50 -5.49 2.73
N THR A 32 5.65 -4.40 3.46
CA THR A 32 5.97 -3.11 2.85
C THR A 32 7.49 -2.91 2.86
N VAL A 33 8.10 -2.80 1.70
CA VAL A 33 9.47 -2.30 1.56
C VAL A 33 9.37 -0.79 1.43
N HIS A 34 9.77 -0.08 2.48
CA HIS A 34 9.42 1.33 2.68
C HIS A 34 10.67 2.21 2.71
N ALA A 35 10.59 3.35 2.05
CA ALA A 35 11.59 4.40 2.19
C ALA A 35 11.79 4.76 3.67
N TYR A 36 12.98 5.18 4.07
CA TYR A 36 13.19 5.66 5.43
C TYR A 36 12.45 6.98 5.65
N THR A 37 12.04 7.23 6.88
CA THR A 37 11.24 8.41 7.24
C THR A 37 11.81 9.08 8.47
N GLY A 38 11.36 10.30 8.77
CA GLY A 38 11.86 11.15 9.86
C GLY A 38 11.67 10.59 11.28
N ASP A 39 11.02 9.43 11.43
CA ASP A 39 10.93 8.72 12.71
C ASP A 39 12.14 7.80 12.98
N GLN A 40 13.03 7.62 11.99
CA GLN A 40 14.29 6.90 12.12
C GLN A 40 15.44 7.87 12.41
N MET A 41 16.51 7.33 12.98
CA MET A 41 17.72 8.11 13.22
C MET A 41 18.54 8.28 11.93
N ILE A 42 19.15 9.43 11.74
CA ILE A 42 20.11 9.68 10.64
C ILE A 42 21.39 8.89 10.89
N LEU A 43 21.94 8.99 12.10
CA LEU A 43 23.06 8.20 12.61
C LEU A 43 22.56 7.29 13.74
N ASP A 44 23.33 6.26 14.10
CA ASP A 44 23.03 5.43 15.27
C ASP A 44 22.90 6.32 16.51
N GLY A 45 21.80 6.19 17.25
CA GLY A 45 21.55 6.99 18.42
C GLY A 45 20.24 6.64 19.12
N PRO A 46 19.97 7.20 20.31
CA PRO A 46 18.79 6.88 21.08
C PRO A 46 17.51 7.37 20.38
N GLN A 47 16.58 6.45 20.18
CA GLN A 47 15.27 6.74 19.62
C GLN A 47 14.26 7.03 20.75
N ARG A 48 13.40 8.05 20.58
CA ARG A 48 12.51 8.58 21.63
C ARG A 48 11.56 7.55 22.28
N LYS A 49 11.20 6.49 21.53
CA LYS A 49 10.29 5.45 22.01
C LYS A 49 11.01 4.16 22.45
N GLY A 50 12.36 4.19 22.52
CA GLY A 50 13.15 3.02 22.90
C GLY A 50 13.20 1.89 21.87
N ASP A 51 12.81 2.15 20.63
CA ASP A 51 12.88 1.17 19.55
C ASP A 51 14.32 1.06 19.05
N LEU A 52 15.00 -0.03 19.43
CA LEU A 52 16.40 -0.27 19.10
C LEU A 52 16.66 -0.45 17.60
N ARG A 53 15.68 -0.86 16.82
CA ARG A 53 15.81 -0.98 15.37
C ARG A 53 15.74 0.39 14.70
N ARG A 54 14.80 1.25 15.10
CA ARG A 54 14.68 2.63 14.61
C ARG A 54 15.77 3.55 15.12
N ALA A 55 16.53 3.11 16.16
CA ALA A 55 17.70 3.79 16.67
C ALA A 55 18.93 3.70 15.75
N ARG A 56 18.89 2.81 14.75
CA ARG A 56 19.99 2.62 13.79
C ARG A 56 19.82 3.57 12.59
N ALA A 57 20.97 3.93 12.01
CA ALA A 57 21.05 4.84 10.87
C ALA A 57 20.18 4.36 9.69
N GLY A 58 19.16 5.13 9.34
CA GLY A 58 18.14 4.75 8.36
C GLY A 58 18.68 4.59 6.95
N ALA A 59 19.64 5.44 6.55
CA ALA A 59 20.25 5.40 5.22
C ALA A 59 21.32 4.30 5.05
N GLN A 60 21.60 3.52 6.11
CA GLN A 60 22.65 2.50 6.12
C GLN A 60 22.13 1.08 6.34
N ASN A 61 20.90 0.93 6.80
CA ASN A 61 20.39 -0.35 7.28
C ASN A 61 19.05 -0.73 6.65
N ILE A 62 18.81 -2.03 6.49
CA ILE A 62 17.47 -2.59 6.32
C ILE A 62 16.91 -2.79 7.74
N VAL A 63 15.82 -2.10 8.05
CA VAL A 63 15.24 -2.06 9.40
C VAL A 63 13.84 -2.70 9.41
N PRO A 64 13.72 -3.94 9.94
CA PRO A 64 12.41 -4.56 10.13
C PRO A 64 11.58 -3.81 11.17
N ASN A 65 10.33 -3.52 10.86
CA ASN A 65 9.38 -2.85 11.74
C ASN A 65 8.03 -3.55 11.74
N SER A 66 7.33 -3.48 12.85
CA SER A 66 5.90 -3.78 12.85
C SER A 66 5.13 -2.68 12.11
N THR A 67 4.06 -3.05 11.44
CA THR A 67 3.13 -2.10 10.82
C THR A 67 1.72 -2.31 11.34
N GLY A 68 1.01 -1.20 11.55
CA GLY A 68 -0.43 -1.22 11.84
C GLY A 68 -1.30 -1.36 10.58
N ALA A 69 -0.69 -1.34 9.40
CA ALA A 69 -1.39 -1.25 8.13
C ALA A 69 -2.40 -2.38 7.91
N ALA A 70 -2.05 -3.64 8.17
CA ALA A 70 -2.99 -4.75 8.04
C ALA A 70 -4.19 -4.64 9.00
N LYS A 71 -3.96 -4.14 10.23
CA LYS A 71 -5.04 -3.87 11.19
C LYS A 71 -5.92 -2.69 10.75
N ALA A 72 -5.31 -1.70 10.10
CA ALA A 72 -6.05 -0.55 9.60
C ALA A 72 -6.94 -0.92 8.41
N VAL A 73 -6.46 -1.78 7.51
CA VAL A 73 -7.26 -2.30 6.38
C VAL A 73 -8.52 -3.01 6.88
N SER A 74 -8.43 -3.83 7.93
CA SER A 74 -9.60 -4.53 8.49
C SER A 74 -10.66 -3.61 9.10
N LYS A 75 -10.33 -2.35 9.42
CA LYS A 75 -11.32 -1.36 9.88
C LYS A 75 -12.13 -0.76 8.74
N VAL A 76 -11.57 -0.70 7.53
CA VAL A 76 -12.23 -0.13 6.35
C VAL A 76 -12.78 -1.19 5.41
N ILE A 77 -12.29 -2.42 5.51
CA ILE A 77 -12.78 -3.61 4.80
C ILE A 77 -13.04 -4.69 5.87
N PRO A 78 -14.21 -4.69 6.53
CA PRO A 78 -14.49 -5.61 7.64
C PRO A 78 -14.38 -7.09 7.29
N GLU A 79 -14.60 -7.45 6.02
CA GLU A 79 -14.50 -8.82 5.50
C GLU A 79 -13.07 -9.38 5.57
N LEU A 80 -12.07 -8.51 5.65
CA LEU A 80 -10.65 -8.86 5.77
C LEU A 80 -10.17 -8.91 7.22
N ASN A 81 -11.07 -8.72 8.20
CA ASN A 81 -10.69 -8.79 9.60
C ASN A 81 -10.20 -10.20 9.98
N GLY A 82 -9.00 -10.27 10.55
CA GLY A 82 -8.36 -11.53 10.91
C GLY A 82 -7.76 -12.32 9.73
N LYS A 83 -7.95 -11.88 8.49
CA LYS A 83 -7.43 -12.55 7.30
C LYS A 83 -6.08 -12.02 6.84
N LEU A 84 -5.74 -10.78 7.19
CA LEU A 84 -4.49 -10.13 6.79
C LEU A 84 -3.62 -9.77 8.00
N THR A 85 -2.33 -9.99 7.85
CA THR A 85 -1.29 -9.48 8.75
C THR A 85 -0.11 -8.98 7.95
N GLY A 86 0.84 -8.30 8.59
CA GLY A 86 2.01 -7.82 7.86
C GLY A 86 3.07 -7.14 8.71
N MET A 87 4.17 -6.82 8.03
CA MET A 87 5.30 -6.09 8.56
C MET A 87 5.83 -5.09 7.53
N SER A 88 6.79 -4.28 7.93
CA SER A 88 7.54 -3.41 7.01
C SER A 88 9.04 -3.61 7.14
N MET A 89 9.74 -3.41 6.03
CA MET A 89 11.19 -3.30 5.94
C MET A 89 11.53 -1.88 5.50
N ARG A 90 12.12 -1.08 6.38
CA ARG A 90 12.68 0.22 5.99
C ARG A 90 14.00 0.01 5.29
N VAL A 91 14.18 0.67 4.14
CA VAL A 91 15.36 0.53 3.28
C VAL A 91 15.98 1.90 3.00
N PRO A 92 17.28 1.96 2.61
CA PRO A 92 17.97 3.19 2.25
C PRO A 92 17.50 3.79 0.92
N THR A 93 16.22 4.12 0.84
CA THR A 93 15.58 4.80 -0.31
C THR A 93 14.94 6.07 0.21
N LEU A 94 15.11 7.18 -0.51
CA LEU A 94 14.68 8.51 -0.08
C LEU A 94 13.16 8.63 -0.03
N ASP A 95 12.50 8.11 -1.07
CA ASP A 95 11.06 8.17 -1.24
C ASP A 95 10.59 7.03 -2.14
N VAL A 96 9.29 6.84 -2.25
CA VAL A 96 8.58 5.75 -2.92
C VAL A 96 8.80 4.40 -2.24
N SER A 97 7.72 3.78 -1.92
CA SER A 97 7.66 2.49 -1.25
C SER A 97 6.90 1.46 -2.10
N VAL A 98 7.13 0.18 -1.81
CA VAL A 98 6.45 -0.91 -2.50
C VAL A 98 5.78 -1.83 -1.48
N VAL A 99 4.58 -2.29 -1.80
CA VAL A 99 3.85 -3.27 -1.01
C VAL A 99 3.81 -4.60 -1.77
N ASP A 100 4.36 -5.62 -1.15
CA ASP A 100 4.19 -7.03 -1.49
C ASP A 100 3.00 -7.57 -0.70
N LEU A 101 1.96 -8.02 -1.39
CA LEU A 101 0.81 -8.68 -0.78
C LEU A 101 0.70 -10.10 -1.32
N THR A 102 0.98 -11.07 -0.48
CA THR A 102 0.85 -12.50 -0.80
C THR A 102 -0.42 -13.04 -0.15
N VAL A 103 -1.32 -13.62 -0.95
CA VAL A 103 -2.65 -14.06 -0.51
C VAL A 103 -3.02 -15.45 -1.01
N ASN A 104 -3.86 -16.11 -0.21
CA ASN A 104 -4.68 -17.24 -0.66
C ASN A 104 -6.06 -16.73 -1.06
N LEU A 105 -6.50 -17.09 -2.26
CA LEU A 105 -7.82 -16.77 -2.80
C LEU A 105 -8.80 -17.91 -2.52
N GLU A 106 -10.06 -17.58 -2.33
CA GLU A 106 -11.14 -18.57 -2.16
C GLU A 106 -11.44 -19.30 -3.49
N LYS A 107 -11.35 -18.56 -4.60
CA LYS A 107 -11.64 -19.06 -5.95
C LYS A 107 -10.37 -19.02 -6.79
N PRO A 108 -10.14 -20.04 -7.62
CA PRO A 108 -9.02 -20.02 -8.57
C PRO A 108 -9.13 -18.81 -9.51
N ALA A 109 -7.98 -18.18 -9.78
CA ALA A 109 -7.84 -17.12 -10.77
C ALA A 109 -6.45 -17.21 -11.41
N THR A 110 -6.38 -17.06 -12.71
CA THR A 110 -5.10 -16.88 -13.38
C THR A 110 -4.52 -15.49 -13.05
N TYR A 111 -3.21 -15.37 -13.13
CA TYR A 111 -2.56 -14.08 -12.89
C TYR A 111 -3.01 -13.01 -13.92
N ASP A 112 -3.29 -13.42 -15.15
CA ASP A 112 -3.80 -12.54 -16.20
C ASP A 112 -5.21 -12.00 -15.88
N GLU A 113 -6.08 -12.83 -15.30
CA GLU A 113 -7.41 -12.38 -14.83
C GLU A 113 -7.28 -11.37 -13.70
N ILE A 114 -6.32 -11.55 -12.79
CA ILE A 114 -6.03 -10.57 -11.73
C ILE A 114 -5.53 -9.27 -12.33
N CYS A 115 -4.58 -9.31 -13.27
CA CYS A 115 -4.08 -8.13 -13.97
C CYS A 115 -5.21 -7.40 -14.72
N ALA A 116 -6.08 -8.13 -15.40
CA ALA A 116 -7.23 -7.55 -16.11
C ALA A 116 -8.22 -6.87 -15.16
N ALA A 117 -8.49 -7.46 -14.00
CA ALA A 117 -9.36 -6.88 -12.98
C ALA A 117 -8.76 -5.57 -12.41
N MET A 118 -7.46 -5.57 -12.11
CA MET A 118 -6.75 -4.37 -11.62
C MET A 118 -6.73 -3.26 -12.66
N LYS A 119 -6.46 -3.60 -13.93
CA LYS A 119 -6.48 -2.64 -15.02
C LYS A 119 -7.87 -2.03 -15.20
N LYS A 120 -8.91 -2.85 -15.22
CA LYS A 120 -10.29 -2.39 -15.30
C LYS A 120 -10.66 -1.43 -14.16
N ALA A 121 -10.27 -1.74 -12.93
CA ALA A 121 -10.52 -0.87 -11.79
C ALA A 121 -9.77 0.47 -11.91
N SER A 122 -8.51 0.45 -12.35
CA SER A 122 -7.68 1.66 -12.52
C SER A 122 -8.18 2.60 -13.64
N GLU A 123 -8.79 2.05 -14.67
CA GLU A 123 -9.39 2.83 -15.76
C GLU A 123 -10.84 3.24 -15.48
N GLY A 124 -11.50 2.57 -14.53
CA GLY A 124 -12.91 2.72 -14.16
C GLY A 124 -13.13 3.40 -12.83
N GLU A 125 -13.66 2.64 -11.86
CA GLU A 125 -14.14 3.14 -10.56
C GLU A 125 -13.05 3.74 -9.67
N LEU A 126 -11.79 3.33 -9.84
CA LEU A 126 -10.65 3.82 -9.09
C LEU A 126 -9.72 4.71 -9.93
N LYS A 127 -10.22 5.28 -11.03
CA LYS A 127 -9.44 6.19 -11.86
C LYS A 127 -8.93 7.38 -11.06
N GLY A 128 -7.62 7.65 -11.15
CA GLY A 128 -6.94 8.70 -10.38
C GLY A 128 -6.58 8.29 -8.94
N ILE A 129 -7.00 7.12 -8.49
CA ILE A 129 -6.69 6.53 -7.17
C ILE A 129 -5.75 5.34 -7.34
N LEU A 130 -6.19 4.33 -8.11
CA LEU A 130 -5.40 3.16 -8.47
C LEU A 130 -4.74 3.40 -9.84
N GLY A 131 -3.43 3.18 -9.93
CA GLY A 131 -2.68 3.10 -11.16
C GLY A 131 -2.43 1.66 -11.59
N TYR A 132 -2.05 1.48 -12.83
CA TYR A 132 -1.65 0.20 -13.41
C TYR A 132 -0.42 0.42 -14.29
N THR A 133 0.55 -0.45 -14.19
CA THR A 133 1.70 -0.50 -15.11
C THR A 133 2.01 -1.94 -15.52
N ASP A 134 2.41 -2.12 -16.77
CA ASP A 134 2.97 -3.35 -17.33
C ASP A 134 4.39 -3.11 -17.89
N GLU A 135 5.02 -2.02 -17.46
CA GLU A 135 6.39 -1.69 -17.78
C GLU A 135 7.36 -2.26 -16.73
N GLN A 136 8.65 -2.28 -17.06
CA GLN A 136 9.72 -2.66 -16.12
C GLN A 136 10.19 -1.41 -15.37
N VAL A 137 9.59 -1.17 -14.22
CA VAL A 137 9.75 0.06 -13.43
C VAL A 137 10.47 -0.17 -12.11
N VAL A 138 10.99 0.91 -11.54
CA VAL A 138 11.60 0.95 -10.21
C VAL A 138 11.02 2.12 -9.40
N SER A 139 11.36 2.22 -8.12
CA SER A 139 10.78 3.21 -7.21
C SER A 139 10.87 4.65 -7.71
N SER A 140 12.00 5.06 -8.31
CA SER A 140 12.20 6.44 -8.78
C SER A 140 11.27 6.87 -9.92
N ASP A 141 10.66 5.92 -10.63
CA ASP A 141 9.69 6.21 -11.71
C ASP A 141 8.36 6.77 -11.17
N PHE A 142 8.12 6.61 -9.86
CA PHE A 142 6.89 7.03 -9.21
C PHE A 142 7.05 8.23 -8.28
N LEU A 143 8.20 8.91 -8.31
CA LEU A 143 8.40 10.15 -7.54
C LEU A 143 7.39 11.21 -7.97
N GLY A 144 6.62 11.71 -7.01
CA GLY A 144 5.57 12.71 -7.25
C GLY A 144 4.25 12.15 -7.78
N ASP A 145 4.09 10.82 -7.87
CA ASP A 145 2.82 10.23 -8.29
C ASP A 145 1.77 10.38 -7.17
N THR A 146 0.68 11.06 -7.50
CA THR A 146 -0.38 11.40 -6.54
C THR A 146 -1.37 10.26 -6.29
N ARG A 147 -1.30 9.19 -7.08
CA ARG A 147 -2.15 8.01 -6.91
C ARG A 147 -1.73 7.25 -5.65
N THR A 148 -2.70 6.70 -4.95
CA THR A 148 -2.44 5.99 -3.68
C THR A 148 -1.80 4.63 -3.86
N SER A 149 -1.95 4.01 -5.03
CA SER A 149 -1.42 2.68 -5.35
C SER A 149 -1.25 2.53 -6.85
N ILE A 150 -0.10 2.05 -7.29
CA ILE A 150 0.14 1.70 -8.70
C ILE A 150 0.44 0.20 -8.77
N PHE A 151 -0.50 -0.56 -9.30
CA PHE A 151 -0.35 -2.00 -9.47
C PHE A 151 0.69 -2.31 -10.53
N ASP A 152 1.68 -3.13 -10.19
CA ASP A 152 2.74 -3.58 -11.08
C ASP A 152 2.43 -5.00 -11.58
N ALA A 153 1.97 -5.09 -12.82
CA ALA A 153 1.57 -6.35 -13.43
C ALA A 153 2.76 -7.30 -13.71
N LYS A 154 3.98 -6.75 -13.82
CA LYS A 154 5.17 -7.58 -14.12
C LYS A 154 5.94 -8.02 -12.87
N ALA A 155 5.71 -7.40 -11.72
CA ALA A 155 6.38 -7.75 -10.48
C ALA A 155 5.66 -8.84 -9.66
N GLY A 156 4.41 -9.15 -9.98
CA GLY A 156 3.65 -10.18 -9.27
C GLY A 156 3.95 -11.60 -9.74
N ILE A 157 3.56 -12.57 -8.93
CA ILE A 157 3.83 -14.00 -9.15
C ILE A 157 2.61 -14.81 -8.69
N ALA A 158 2.17 -15.77 -9.50
CA ALA A 158 1.24 -16.83 -9.07
C ALA A 158 2.00 -18.13 -8.89
N LEU A 159 1.94 -18.73 -7.71
CA LEU A 159 2.47 -20.06 -7.45
C LEU A 159 1.45 -21.14 -7.84
N THR A 160 0.19 -20.88 -7.55
CA THR A 160 -0.98 -21.68 -7.97
C THR A 160 -2.10 -20.71 -8.33
N ASP A 161 -3.20 -21.22 -8.87
CA ASP A 161 -4.38 -20.41 -9.19
C ASP A 161 -5.04 -19.78 -7.96
N THR A 162 -4.67 -20.20 -6.75
CA THR A 162 -5.21 -19.67 -5.49
C THR A 162 -4.16 -19.03 -4.61
N PHE A 163 -2.86 -19.16 -4.91
CA PHE A 163 -1.79 -18.56 -4.10
C PHE A 163 -0.97 -17.61 -4.93
N VAL A 164 -1.18 -16.31 -4.71
CA VAL A 164 -0.66 -15.25 -5.56
C VAL A 164 0.02 -14.15 -4.74
N LYS A 165 1.04 -13.56 -5.34
CA LYS A 165 1.70 -12.36 -4.88
C LYS A 165 1.39 -11.22 -5.84
N VAL A 166 0.89 -10.12 -5.33
CA VAL A 166 0.68 -8.88 -6.08
C VAL A 166 1.52 -7.75 -5.51
N VAL A 167 2.06 -6.92 -6.38
CA VAL A 167 2.99 -5.84 -6.04
C VAL A 167 2.39 -4.51 -6.43
N SER A 168 2.57 -3.49 -5.60
CA SER A 168 2.15 -2.13 -5.93
C SER A 168 3.09 -1.09 -5.33
N TRP A 169 3.30 -0.03 -6.08
CA TRP A 169 4.11 1.13 -5.73
C TRP A 169 3.25 2.26 -5.17
N TYR A 170 3.84 3.14 -4.38
CA TYR A 170 3.23 4.39 -3.95
C TYR A 170 4.29 5.37 -3.48
N ASP A 171 4.08 6.64 -3.78
CA ASP A 171 4.83 7.73 -3.15
C ASP A 171 4.27 7.93 -1.74
N ASN A 172 5.08 7.62 -0.73
CA ASN A 172 4.65 7.64 0.67
C ASN A 172 4.49 9.06 1.25
N GLU A 173 4.95 10.08 0.55
CA GLU A 173 4.86 11.48 0.95
C GLU A 173 3.71 12.20 0.22
N ILE A 174 3.71 12.18 -1.11
CA ILE A 174 2.78 12.99 -1.89
C ILE A 174 1.39 12.35 -2.02
N GLY A 175 1.30 11.03 -2.11
CA GLY A 175 0.04 10.33 -2.27
C GLY A 175 -0.95 10.62 -1.14
N TYR A 176 -0.50 10.54 0.11
CA TYR A 176 -1.31 10.88 1.28
C TYR A 176 -1.70 12.36 1.30
N SER A 177 -0.74 13.25 1.06
CA SER A 177 -0.96 14.70 1.11
C SER A 177 -2.06 15.12 0.12
N ASN A 178 -2.06 14.55 -1.09
CA ASN A 178 -3.12 14.78 -2.07
C ASN A 178 -4.48 14.26 -1.58
N LYS A 179 -4.54 13.10 -0.94
CA LYS A 179 -5.81 12.56 -0.42
C LYS A 179 -6.39 13.38 0.74
N VAL A 180 -5.57 14.09 1.49
CA VAL A 180 -6.06 15.08 2.47
C VAL A 180 -6.74 16.25 1.75
N LEU A 181 -6.17 16.73 0.64
CA LEU A 181 -6.79 17.78 -0.17
C LEU A 181 -8.11 17.30 -0.79
N ASP A 182 -8.12 16.13 -1.40
CA ASP A 182 -9.33 15.52 -1.96
C ASP A 182 -10.45 15.39 -0.90
N LEU A 183 -10.08 15.04 0.33
CA LEU A 183 -11.04 14.95 1.43
C LEU A 183 -11.61 16.33 1.81
N ILE A 184 -10.78 17.37 1.85
CA ILE A 184 -11.22 18.75 2.13
C ILE A 184 -12.20 19.21 1.05
N GLU A 185 -11.87 18.97 -0.23
CA GLU A 185 -12.75 19.29 -1.36
C GLU A 185 -14.09 18.54 -1.27
N HIS A 186 -14.02 17.24 -0.94
CA HIS A 186 -15.22 16.44 -0.75
C HIS A 186 -16.10 16.98 0.39
N MET A 187 -15.51 17.28 1.54
CA MET A 187 -16.25 17.88 2.68
C MET A 187 -16.91 19.20 2.27
N TYR A 188 -16.16 20.06 1.60
CA TYR A 188 -16.69 21.32 1.10
C TYR A 188 -17.88 21.11 0.14
N SER A 189 -17.76 20.18 -0.80
CA SER A 189 -18.80 19.86 -1.76
C SER A 189 -20.09 19.35 -1.08
N VAL A 190 -19.96 18.49 -0.07
CA VAL A 190 -21.09 17.94 0.70
C VAL A 190 -21.79 19.06 1.48
N ASP A 191 -21.01 19.94 2.16
CA ASP A 191 -21.56 21.04 2.95
C ASP A 191 -22.29 22.09 2.08
N HIS A 192 -21.92 22.20 0.80
CA HIS A 192 -22.50 23.18 -0.14
C HIS A 192 -23.49 22.57 -1.15
N ALA A 193 -23.61 21.23 -1.21
CA ALA A 193 -24.60 20.57 -2.07
C ALA A 193 -26.06 20.71 -1.57
N THR A 194 -26.26 21.23 -0.37
CA THR A 194 -27.55 21.33 0.31
C THR A 194 -28.17 22.76 0.25
N LYS A 195 -27.74 23.57 -0.73
CA LYS A 195 -28.35 24.89 -0.97
C LYS A 195 -29.04 24.97 -2.30
#